data_b742bc812dfeb76fcbdf438e893c0573
#
_entry.id   b742bc812dfeb76fcbdf438e893c0573
#
_cell.length_a   1.000
_cell.length_b   1.000
_cell.length_c   1.000
_cell.angle_alpha   90.00
_cell.angle_beta   90.00
_cell.angle_gamma   90.00
#
_symmetry.space_group_name_H-M   'P 1'
#
loop_
_entity.id
_entity.type
_entity.pdbx_description
1 polymer ?
#
loop_
_entity_poly.entity_id
_entity_poly.type
_entity_poly.pdbx_seq_one_letter_code
_entity_poly.pdbx_strand_id
1 'polypeptide(L)' 'MTKKELAKGFKIIIDDLLDNYDKYTDEEKAQIKEILMKASELNTLLDKYDIKTQFDWKEYFTALGQCFDAMYY' A
#
# COMPACT_ATOMS: atom_id res chain seq x y z
N MET A 1 0.31 21.90 -2.90
CA MET A 1 0.61 20.48 -3.19
C MET A 1 -0.30 19.97 -4.29
N THR A 2 0.27 19.37 -5.33
CA THR A 2 -0.52 18.80 -6.41
C THR A 2 -0.99 17.38 -6.05
N LYS A 3 -2.01 16.90 -6.77
CA LYS A 3 -2.50 15.51 -6.60
C LYS A 3 -1.40 14.48 -6.87
N LYS A 4 -0.54 14.77 -7.83
CA LYS A 4 0.59 13.90 -8.20
C LYS A 4 1.63 13.81 -7.07
N GLU A 5 1.94 14.92 -6.44
CA GLU A 5 2.84 14.96 -5.28
C GLU A 5 2.27 14.20 -4.09
N LEU A 6 0.95 14.32 -3.87
CA LEU A 6 0.26 13.60 -2.80
C LEU A 6 0.33 12.08 -3.01
N ALA A 7 0.08 11.63 -4.25
CA ALA A 7 0.18 10.21 -4.59
C ALA A 7 1.60 9.66 -4.42
N LYS A 8 2.60 10.44 -4.82
CA LYS A 8 4.00 10.09 -4.62
C LYS A 8 4.36 9.96 -3.15
N GLY A 9 3.87 10.90 -2.32
CA GLY A 9 4.08 10.87 -0.87
C GLY A 9 3.47 9.63 -0.24
N PHE A 10 2.28 9.23 -0.67
CA PHE A 10 1.60 8.02 -0.19
C PHE A 10 2.44 6.77 -0.49
N LYS A 11 2.96 6.65 -1.71
CA LYS A 11 3.82 5.54 -2.10
C LYS A 11 5.08 5.48 -1.25
N ILE A 12 5.72 6.62 -1.01
CA ILE A 12 6.93 6.70 -0.19
C ILE A 12 6.65 6.21 1.23
N ILE A 13 5.53 6.61 1.81
CA ILE A 13 5.14 6.19 3.17
C ILE A 13 4.98 4.68 3.25
N ILE A 14 4.28 4.08 2.29
CA ILE A 14 4.07 2.63 2.29
C ILE A 14 5.37 1.88 2.09
N ASP A 15 6.23 2.33 1.18
CA ASP A 15 7.53 1.70 0.95
C ASP A 15 8.39 1.77 2.22
N ASP A 16 8.38 2.90 2.94
CA ASP A 16 9.10 3.07 4.19
C ASP A 16 8.59 2.10 5.27
N LEU A 17 7.28 1.96 5.40
CA LEU A 17 6.69 1.02 6.35
C LEU A 17 7.10 -0.43 6.08
N LEU A 18 7.17 -0.81 4.80
CA LEU A 18 7.60 -2.15 4.42
C LEU A 18 9.10 -2.37 4.66
N ASP A 19 9.93 -1.40 4.30
CA ASP A 19 11.38 -1.51 4.43
C ASP A 19 11.81 -1.61 5.89
N ASN A 20 11.08 -0.97 6.80
CA ASN A 20 11.41 -0.92 8.22
C ASN A 20 10.50 -1.82 9.07
N TYR A 21 9.72 -2.70 8.45
CA TYR A 21 8.73 -3.54 9.13
C TYR A 21 9.30 -4.28 10.34
N ASP A 22 10.48 -4.87 10.21
CA ASP A 22 11.09 -5.66 11.26
C ASP A 22 11.55 -4.83 12.48
N LYS A 23 11.64 -3.51 12.32
CA LYS A 23 12.05 -2.58 13.38
C LYS A 23 10.90 -2.17 14.29
N TYR A 24 9.66 -2.45 13.91
CA TYR A 24 8.48 -2.06 14.67
C TYR A 24 8.14 -3.11 15.73
N THR A 25 7.40 -2.68 16.76
CA THR A 25 6.88 -3.59 17.78
C THR A 25 5.77 -4.47 17.20
N ASP A 26 5.40 -5.54 17.91
CA ASP A 26 4.33 -6.42 17.44
C ASP A 26 3.00 -5.68 17.29
N GLU A 27 2.69 -4.76 18.19
CA GLU A 27 1.50 -3.93 18.11
C GLU A 27 1.54 -3.02 16.88
N GLU A 28 2.67 -2.37 16.65
CA GLU A 28 2.87 -1.52 15.48
C GLU A 28 2.80 -2.32 14.18
N LYS A 29 3.36 -3.53 14.16
CA LYS A 29 3.27 -4.43 13.01
C LYS A 29 1.82 -4.77 12.67
N ALA A 30 0.98 -5.00 13.65
CA ALA A 30 -0.44 -5.27 13.44
C ALA A 30 -1.14 -4.05 12.83
N GLN A 31 -0.79 -2.84 13.29
CA GLN A 31 -1.32 -1.59 12.74
C GLN A 31 -0.88 -1.37 11.29
N ILE A 32 0.38 -1.69 10.98
CA ILE A 32 0.91 -1.58 9.62
C ILE A 32 0.19 -2.54 8.68
N LYS A 33 -0.07 -3.78 9.11
CA LYS A 33 -0.85 -4.73 8.31
C LYS A 33 -2.24 -4.20 7.99
N GLU A 34 -2.91 -3.55 8.94
CA GLU A 34 -4.20 -2.92 8.70
C GLU A 34 -4.11 -1.82 7.65
N ILE A 35 -3.09 -0.99 7.70
CA ILE A 35 -2.84 0.06 6.70
C ILE A 35 -2.66 -0.56 5.31
N LEU A 36 -1.87 -1.62 5.20
CA LEU A 36 -1.62 -2.31 3.94
C LEU A 36 -2.88 -2.96 3.38
N MET A 37 -3.74 -3.52 4.25
CA MET A 37 -5.04 -4.06 3.84
C MET A 37 -5.92 -2.98 3.22
N LYS A 38 -5.98 -1.81 3.84
CA LYS A 38 -6.77 -0.68 3.33
C LYS A 38 -6.25 -0.19 1.98
N ALA A 39 -4.94 -0.16 1.80
CA ALA A 39 -4.34 0.18 0.51
C ALA A 39 -4.71 -0.83 -0.57
N SER A 40 -4.72 -2.12 -0.25
CA SER A 40 -5.13 -3.17 -1.18
C SER A 40 -6.61 -3.06 -1.55
N GLU A 41 -7.49 -2.73 -0.59
CA GLU A 41 -8.90 -2.49 -0.85
C GLU A 41 -9.11 -1.33 -1.82
N LEU A 42 -8.27 -0.29 -1.74
CA LEU A 42 -8.32 0.83 -2.66
C LEU A 42 -8.13 0.37 -4.11
N ASN A 43 -7.19 -0.52 -4.35
CA ASN A 43 -6.99 -1.08 -5.70
C ASN A 43 -8.24 -1.80 -6.21
N THR A 44 -8.89 -2.58 -5.36
CA THR A 44 -10.13 -3.28 -5.70
C THR A 44 -11.23 -2.29 -6.08
N LEU A 45 -11.34 -1.19 -5.34
CA LEU A 45 -12.32 -0.14 -5.63
C LEU A 45 -12.03 0.58 -6.95
N LEU A 46 -10.76 0.84 -7.24
CA LEU A 46 -10.36 1.46 -8.50
C LEU A 46 -10.76 0.59 -9.69
N ASP A 47 -10.54 -0.72 -9.59
CA ASP A 47 -10.96 -1.67 -10.62
C ASP A 47 -12.49 -1.74 -10.75
N LYS A 48 -13.19 -1.77 -9.62
CA LYS A 48 -14.65 -1.86 -9.59
C LYS A 48 -15.32 -0.68 -10.28
N TYR A 49 -14.78 0.51 -10.10
CA TYR A 49 -15.35 1.73 -10.68
C TYR A 49 -14.70 2.13 -12.00
N ASP A 50 -13.80 1.30 -12.52
CA ASP A 50 -13.07 1.52 -13.77
C ASP A 50 -12.36 2.89 -13.78
N ILE A 51 -11.77 3.26 -12.66
CA ILE A 51 -11.01 4.50 -12.54
C ILE A 51 -9.58 4.27 -12.98
N LYS A 52 -9.17 5.01 -14.03
CA LYS A 52 -7.80 4.96 -14.54
C LYS A 52 -7.00 6.12 -13.97
N THR A 53 -5.80 5.81 -13.49
CA THR A 53 -4.90 6.82 -12.96
C THR A 53 -3.65 6.92 -13.84
N GLN A 54 -2.94 8.04 -13.75
CA GLN A 54 -1.70 8.26 -14.50
C GLN A 54 -0.53 7.45 -13.93
N PHE A 55 -0.64 7.01 -12.70
CA PHE A 55 0.35 6.15 -12.05
C PHE A 55 -0.15 4.70 -12.13
N ASP A 56 0.76 3.76 -12.37
CA ASP A 56 0.39 2.34 -12.46
C ASP A 56 0.14 1.76 -11.05
N TRP A 57 -0.96 2.18 -10.47
CA TRP A 57 -1.37 1.73 -9.15
C TRP A 57 -1.70 0.24 -9.12
N LYS A 58 -2.18 -0.30 -10.24
CA LYS A 58 -2.55 -1.71 -10.31
C LYS A 58 -1.33 -2.60 -10.08
N GLU A 59 -0.22 -2.31 -10.78
CA GLU A 59 1.02 -3.06 -10.61
C GLU A 59 1.55 -2.89 -9.19
N TYR A 60 1.56 -1.66 -8.69
CA TYR A 60 2.05 -1.35 -7.35
C TYR A 60 1.25 -2.09 -6.28
N PHE A 61 -0.08 -2.04 -6.32
CA PHE A 61 -0.92 -2.71 -5.34
C PHE A 61 -0.89 -4.22 -5.46
N THR A 62 -0.67 -4.77 -6.66
CA THR A 62 -0.46 -6.20 -6.85
C THR A 62 0.81 -6.65 -6.14
N ALA A 63 1.91 -5.91 -6.31
CA ALA A 63 3.16 -6.19 -5.61
C ALA A 63 2.99 -6.05 -4.09
N LEU A 64 2.26 -5.04 -3.65
CA LEU A 64 1.96 -4.82 -2.24
C LEU A 64 1.18 -5.98 -1.65
N GLY A 65 0.18 -6.50 -2.37
CA GLY A 65 -0.59 -7.66 -1.96
C GLY A 65 0.26 -8.92 -1.82
N GLN A 66 1.21 -9.13 -2.72
CA GLN A 66 2.16 -10.24 -2.63
C GLN A 66 3.05 -10.12 -1.39
N CYS A 67 3.55 -8.92 -1.11
CA CYS A 67 4.31 -8.65 0.11
C CYS A 67 3.47 -8.91 1.35
N PHE A 68 2.21 -8.52 1.33
CA PHE A 68 1.28 -8.73 2.41
C PHE A 68 1.07 -10.22 2.69
N ASP A 69 0.85 -11.01 1.63
CA ASP A 69 0.71 -12.46 1.76
C ASP A 69 1.95 -13.10 2.39
N ALA A 70 3.14 -12.66 1.97
CA ALA A 70 4.40 -13.14 2.53
C ALA A 70 4.54 -12.82 4.02
N MET A 71 3.97 -11.69 4.47
CA MET A 71 3.99 -11.30 5.88
C MET A 71 3.08 -12.15 6.76
N TYR A 72 2.05 -12.77 6.19
CA TYR A 72 1.12 -13.65 6.91
C TYR A 72 1.59 -15.10 6.95
N TYR A 73 2.48 -15.47 6.09
CA TYR A 73 3.06 -16.81 6.01
C TYR A 73 4.53 -16.77 6.40
#